data_43b4769094b645ec0225913646e2e0a3
#
_entry.id   43b4769094b645ec0225913646e2e0a3
#
_cell.length_a   1.000
_cell.length_b   1.000
_cell.length_c   1.000
_cell.angle_alpha   90.00
_cell.angle_beta   90.00
_cell.angle_gamma   90.00
#
_symmetry.space_group_name_H-M   'P 1'
#
loop_
_entity.id
_entity.type
_entity.pdbx_description
1 polymer ?
#
loop_
_entity_poly.entity_id
_entity_poly.type
_entity_poly.pdbx_seq_one_letter_code
_entity_poly.pdbx_strand_id
1 'polypeptide(L)'
;MPSQKNPPFLVVLIAGSAITAIALGARSTMGMFLGPVSDGLGLQTDSFALMIAIQNLVWGFGQPLAGGLADRFGARRVLMAGAVIYASGLVVLAKAIGPTGLHLGGGVLMGLGMSAASFSVVLAAIGRLVPESRRSSALGIATAFGSVGQFILIPISSVIIDSTSWETALVVLAGLALTITVICLPLRPSVEIGRTSAPGSPSVDTKPLREVLRQASRNRSYLLLNAGFFVCGFHVTFIGVHLPKHLEDLGQSSTVAAAALALIGLFNIAGSLTAGSLGQRHSKARLLSLIYGIRGLVILGFIMLPSSPALSITFGCLMGLLWLSTIPLTSGIVMSQFGTQHAGTLFGIVFVSHQIGASVSSWGAGIIRDSTGSYEVWWWVAVGMGIFAVLVHMFIDEGPAPPLVVVPPRRRIVMPASAAALWLLLGLATMMNLSQDEGRATPGALTCWLQHEGSI
;
A
#
# COMPACT_ATOMS: atom_id res chain seq x y z
N MET A 1 -22.50 32.07 -21.07
CA MET A 1 -21.31 31.18 -20.97
C MET A 1 -21.71 29.85 -21.61
N PRO A 2 -20.96 29.29 -22.56
CA PRO A 2 -21.33 28.01 -23.17
C PRO A 2 -21.39 26.92 -22.10
N SER A 3 -22.49 26.17 -22.06
CA SER A 3 -22.67 24.98 -21.22
C SER A 3 -21.49 24.03 -21.48
N GLN A 4 -20.60 23.90 -20.50
CA GLN A 4 -19.50 22.93 -20.60
C GLN A 4 -20.13 21.53 -20.48
N LYS A 5 -20.25 20.84 -21.62
CA LYS A 5 -20.71 19.46 -21.68
C LYS A 5 -19.77 18.61 -20.83
N ASN A 6 -20.34 17.73 -20.00
CA ASN A 6 -19.57 16.72 -19.27
C ASN A 6 -18.72 15.91 -20.24
N PRO A 7 -17.47 15.57 -19.89
CA PRO A 7 -16.63 14.74 -20.73
C PRO A 7 -17.30 13.38 -20.97
N PRO A 8 -17.14 12.77 -22.17
CA PRO A 8 -17.69 11.45 -22.44
C PRO A 8 -17.20 10.42 -21.41
N PHE A 9 -18.09 9.53 -20.99
CA PHE A 9 -17.80 8.45 -20.04
C PHE A 9 -16.46 7.73 -20.33
N LEU A 10 -16.25 7.37 -21.58
CA LEU A 10 -15.06 6.64 -22.02
C LEU A 10 -13.77 7.44 -21.78
N VAL A 11 -13.81 8.76 -21.98
CA VAL A 11 -12.66 9.65 -21.76
C VAL A 11 -12.29 9.70 -20.26
N VAL A 12 -13.30 9.81 -19.38
CA VAL A 12 -13.09 9.79 -17.92
C VAL A 12 -12.52 8.45 -17.47
N LEU A 13 -13.06 7.35 -18.01
CA LEU A 13 -12.59 6.01 -17.67
C LEU A 13 -11.16 5.77 -18.13
N ILE A 14 -10.83 6.09 -19.38
CA ILE A 14 -9.48 5.94 -19.94
C ILE A 14 -8.49 6.80 -19.15
N ALA A 15 -8.81 8.07 -18.89
CA ALA A 15 -7.94 8.96 -18.15
C ALA A 15 -7.68 8.44 -16.72
N GLY A 16 -8.72 8.05 -15.99
CA GLY A 16 -8.58 7.52 -14.65
C GLY A 16 -7.79 6.21 -14.62
N SER A 17 -8.06 5.30 -15.55
CA SER A 17 -7.33 4.03 -15.69
C SER A 17 -5.85 4.25 -16.00
N ALA A 18 -5.52 5.16 -16.92
CA ALA A 18 -4.13 5.49 -17.26
C ALA A 18 -3.37 6.10 -16.06
N ILE A 19 -4.01 7.03 -15.31
CA ILE A 19 -3.42 7.61 -14.10
C ILE A 19 -3.12 6.52 -13.07
N THR A 20 -4.07 5.62 -12.84
CA THR A 20 -3.90 4.52 -11.88
C THR A 20 -2.78 3.57 -12.33
N ALA A 21 -2.73 3.24 -13.62
CA ALA A 21 -1.67 2.40 -14.20
C ALA A 21 -0.29 3.02 -14.01
N ILE A 22 -0.14 4.31 -14.29
CA ILE A 22 1.14 5.02 -14.15
C ILE A 22 1.55 5.10 -12.68
N ALA A 23 0.66 5.58 -11.80
CA ALA A 23 0.99 5.83 -10.40
C ALA A 23 1.33 4.54 -9.63
N LEU A 24 0.47 3.50 -9.73
CA LEU A 24 0.70 2.23 -9.05
C LEU A 24 1.76 1.39 -9.76
N GLY A 25 1.82 1.45 -11.09
CA GLY A 25 2.83 0.75 -11.87
C GLY A 25 4.24 1.24 -11.53
N ALA A 26 4.49 2.56 -11.56
CA ALA A 26 5.77 3.14 -11.18
C ALA A 26 6.14 2.82 -9.71
N ARG A 27 5.17 2.81 -8.79
CA ARG A 27 5.41 2.37 -7.39
C ARG A 27 5.86 0.92 -7.32
N SER A 28 5.25 0.05 -8.12
CA SER A 28 5.50 -1.39 -8.09
C SER A 28 6.88 -1.76 -8.65
N THR A 29 7.55 -0.85 -9.38
CA THR A 29 8.92 -1.07 -9.89
C THR A 29 10.00 -0.93 -8.79
N MET A 30 9.68 -0.32 -7.65
CA MET A 30 10.70 0.03 -6.63
C MET A 30 11.52 -1.15 -6.12
N GLY A 31 10.97 -2.37 -6.13
CA GLY A 31 11.74 -3.58 -5.81
C GLY A 31 12.91 -3.84 -6.74
N MET A 32 12.80 -3.46 -8.03
CA MET A 32 13.88 -3.61 -9.01
C MET A 32 15.01 -2.60 -8.79
N PHE A 33 14.76 -1.53 -8.05
CA PHE A 33 15.76 -0.50 -7.73
C PHE A 33 16.55 -0.78 -6.45
N LEU A 34 16.10 -1.73 -5.61
CA LEU A 34 16.73 -1.96 -4.30
C LEU A 34 18.22 -2.27 -4.42
N GLY A 35 18.61 -3.30 -5.19
CA GLY A 35 20.01 -3.63 -5.43
C GLY A 35 20.78 -2.50 -6.12
N PRO A 36 20.37 -2.09 -7.35
CA PRO A 36 21.11 -1.09 -8.12
C PRO A 36 21.30 0.25 -7.40
N VAL A 37 20.32 0.73 -6.63
CA VAL A 37 20.44 1.99 -5.87
C VAL A 37 21.33 1.81 -4.64
N SER A 38 21.18 0.70 -3.90
CA SER A 38 22.02 0.43 -2.73
C SER A 38 23.49 0.31 -3.13
N ASP A 39 23.78 -0.45 -4.18
CA ASP A 39 25.13 -0.64 -4.68
C ASP A 39 25.71 0.67 -5.27
N GLY A 40 24.91 1.39 -6.07
CA GLY A 40 25.31 2.65 -6.69
C GLY A 40 25.60 3.79 -5.71
N LEU A 41 24.94 3.80 -4.56
CA LEU A 41 25.15 4.77 -3.49
C LEU A 41 26.09 4.27 -2.38
N GLY A 42 26.53 3.03 -2.42
CA GLY A 42 27.33 2.41 -1.36
C GLY A 42 26.56 2.29 -0.03
N LEU A 43 25.25 2.10 -0.07
CA LEU A 43 24.37 2.01 1.08
C LEU A 43 23.96 0.56 1.34
N GLN A 44 23.59 0.28 2.59
CA GLN A 44 23.04 -1.01 2.98
C GLN A 44 21.57 -1.13 2.53
N THR A 45 21.06 -2.36 2.52
CA THR A 45 19.68 -2.67 2.11
C THR A 45 18.65 -2.00 3.01
N ASP A 46 18.95 -1.85 4.31
CA ASP A 46 18.08 -1.22 5.29
C ASP A 46 17.78 0.24 4.99
N SER A 47 18.73 0.99 4.44
CA SER A 47 18.57 2.41 4.06
C SER A 47 17.54 2.56 2.94
N PHE A 48 17.57 1.70 1.91
CA PHE A 48 16.55 1.68 0.87
C PHE A 48 15.21 1.20 1.42
N ALA A 49 15.23 0.18 2.27
CA ALA A 49 14.05 -0.36 2.93
C ALA A 49 13.37 0.67 3.85
N LEU A 50 14.16 1.49 4.56
CA LEU A 50 13.67 2.63 5.35
C LEU A 50 13.03 3.71 4.45
N MET A 51 13.62 4.01 3.30
CA MET A 51 13.01 4.90 2.31
C MET A 51 11.60 4.42 1.93
N ILE A 52 11.44 3.13 1.63
CA ILE A 52 10.13 2.53 1.32
C ILE A 52 9.19 2.58 2.53
N ALA A 53 9.69 2.38 3.75
CA ALA A 53 8.89 2.50 4.97
C ALA A 53 8.35 3.92 5.14
N ILE A 54 9.21 4.93 4.99
CA ILE A 54 8.81 6.35 5.01
C ILE A 54 7.77 6.63 3.93
N GLN A 55 8.01 6.14 2.70
CA GLN A 55 7.08 6.31 1.58
C GLN A 55 5.68 5.78 1.91
N ASN A 56 5.60 4.57 2.48
CA ASN A 56 4.32 3.95 2.84
C ASN A 56 3.61 4.72 3.95
N LEU A 57 4.32 5.18 5.00
CA LEU A 57 3.72 5.98 6.07
C LEU A 57 3.20 7.32 5.54
N VAL A 58 4.03 8.04 4.77
CA VAL A 58 3.64 9.33 4.18
C VAL A 58 2.44 9.14 3.24
N TRP A 59 2.44 8.08 2.44
CA TRP A 59 1.29 7.74 1.58
C TRP A 59 0.04 7.45 2.41
N GLY A 60 0.14 6.58 3.43
CA GLY A 60 -1.00 6.18 4.26
C GLY A 60 -1.66 7.35 4.98
N PHE A 61 -0.85 8.16 5.68
CA PHE A 61 -1.36 9.32 6.41
C PHE A 61 -1.73 10.51 5.51
N GLY A 62 -1.04 10.66 4.38
CA GLY A 62 -1.32 11.71 3.40
C GLY A 62 -2.59 11.49 2.58
N GLN A 63 -3.04 10.24 2.43
CA GLN A 63 -4.19 9.90 1.58
C GLN A 63 -5.51 10.54 2.03
N PRO A 64 -5.90 10.53 3.31
CA PRO A 64 -7.11 11.24 3.76
C PRO A 64 -7.03 12.76 3.54
N LEU A 65 -5.85 13.34 3.72
CA LEU A 65 -5.62 14.76 3.49
C LEU A 65 -5.78 15.12 2.01
N ALA A 66 -5.18 14.33 1.11
CA ALA A 66 -5.30 14.50 -0.33
C ALA A 66 -6.76 14.35 -0.80
N GLY A 67 -7.52 13.41 -0.21
CA GLY A 67 -8.95 13.27 -0.43
C GLY A 67 -9.72 14.55 -0.07
N GLY A 68 -9.50 15.09 1.13
CA GLY A 68 -10.09 16.35 1.58
C GLY A 68 -9.73 17.56 0.71
N LEU A 69 -8.47 17.63 0.25
CA LEU A 69 -8.03 18.65 -0.70
C LEU A 69 -8.73 18.48 -2.06
N ALA A 70 -8.92 17.24 -2.52
CA ALA A 70 -9.63 16.96 -3.77
C ALA A 70 -11.11 17.34 -3.70
N ASP A 71 -11.74 17.18 -2.53
CA ASP A 71 -13.11 17.61 -2.29
C ASP A 71 -13.25 19.14 -2.31
N ARG A 72 -12.25 19.85 -1.76
CA ARG A 72 -12.27 21.32 -1.68
C ARG A 72 -11.81 22.01 -2.96
N PHE A 73 -10.74 21.54 -3.59
CA PHE A 73 -10.08 22.20 -4.72
C PHE A 73 -10.32 21.50 -6.06
N GLY A 74 -10.99 20.35 -6.05
CA GLY A 74 -11.23 19.50 -7.22
C GLY A 74 -10.10 18.49 -7.49
N ALA A 75 -10.49 17.26 -7.86
CA ALA A 75 -9.55 16.14 -8.07
C ALA A 75 -8.44 16.46 -9.07
N ARG A 76 -8.75 17.18 -10.18
CA ARG A 76 -7.77 17.53 -11.21
C ARG A 76 -6.56 18.30 -10.65
N ARG A 77 -6.79 19.33 -9.82
CA ARG A 77 -5.70 20.15 -9.26
C ARG A 77 -4.82 19.34 -8.33
N VAL A 78 -5.43 18.48 -7.53
CA VAL A 78 -4.72 17.60 -6.59
C VAL A 78 -3.91 16.56 -7.34
N LEU A 79 -4.47 15.94 -8.39
CA LEU A 79 -3.75 14.99 -9.27
C LEU A 79 -2.56 15.66 -9.97
N MET A 80 -2.72 16.89 -10.49
CA MET A 80 -1.62 17.63 -11.11
C MET A 80 -0.49 17.92 -10.11
N ALA A 81 -0.84 18.44 -8.93
CA ALA A 81 0.14 18.70 -7.88
C ALA A 81 0.84 17.40 -7.42
N GLY A 82 0.06 16.33 -7.23
CA GLY A 82 0.58 15.01 -6.88
C GLY A 82 1.54 14.46 -7.92
N ALA A 83 1.21 14.59 -9.22
CA ALA A 83 2.08 14.15 -10.31
C ALA A 83 3.42 14.90 -10.34
N VAL A 84 3.39 16.22 -10.14
CA VAL A 84 4.61 17.04 -10.08
C VAL A 84 5.46 16.65 -8.87
N ILE A 85 4.85 16.52 -7.68
CA ILE A 85 5.55 16.10 -6.46
C ILE A 85 6.14 14.69 -6.64
N TYR A 86 5.38 13.75 -7.22
CA TYR A 86 5.84 12.38 -7.48
C TYR A 86 7.04 12.36 -8.43
N ALA A 87 6.94 13.07 -9.55
CA ALA A 87 8.03 13.18 -10.51
C ALA A 87 9.27 13.86 -9.90
N SER A 88 9.09 14.91 -9.10
CA SER A 88 10.18 15.55 -8.36
C SER A 88 10.86 14.58 -7.40
N GLY A 89 10.09 13.74 -6.71
CA GLY A 89 10.61 12.69 -5.84
C GLY A 89 11.48 11.69 -6.59
N LEU A 90 11.04 11.23 -7.77
CA LEU A 90 11.81 10.33 -8.64
C LEU A 90 13.10 10.98 -9.15
N VAL A 91 13.06 12.27 -9.51
CA VAL A 91 14.27 13.01 -9.96
C VAL A 91 15.24 13.22 -8.80
N VAL A 92 14.75 13.59 -7.59
CA VAL A 92 15.60 13.74 -6.41
C VAL A 92 16.25 12.40 -6.05
N LEU A 93 15.50 11.29 -6.13
CA LEU A 93 16.02 9.95 -5.93
C LEU A 93 17.10 9.61 -6.99
N ALA A 94 16.85 9.89 -8.26
CA ALA A 94 17.79 9.62 -9.35
C ALA A 94 19.12 10.41 -9.22
N LYS A 95 19.09 11.54 -8.50
CA LYS A 95 20.26 12.39 -8.23
C LYS A 95 20.77 12.30 -6.79
N ALA A 96 20.30 11.31 -6.04
CA ALA A 96 20.74 11.11 -4.66
C ALA A 96 22.22 10.73 -4.64
N ILE A 97 22.97 11.33 -3.72
CA ILE A 97 24.37 11.02 -3.46
C ILE A 97 24.58 10.38 -2.08
N GLY A 98 23.49 10.09 -1.36
CA GLY A 98 23.52 9.50 -0.03
C GLY A 98 22.12 9.36 0.59
N PRO A 99 22.03 8.96 1.87
CA PRO A 99 20.77 8.59 2.54
C PRO A 99 19.73 9.72 2.54
N THR A 100 20.15 10.97 2.73
CA THR A 100 19.24 12.14 2.79
C THR A 100 18.47 12.31 1.47
N GLY A 101 19.16 12.25 0.32
CA GLY A 101 18.53 12.35 -1.00
C GLY A 101 17.60 11.15 -1.26
N LEU A 102 18.03 9.96 -0.85
CA LEU A 102 17.25 8.73 -0.92
C LEU A 102 15.92 8.87 -0.14
N HIS A 103 15.98 9.23 1.15
CA HIS A 103 14.79 9.31 2.01
C HIS A 103 13.90 10.49 1.64
N LEU A 104 14.45 11.64 1.27
CA LEU A 104 13.65 12.80 0.85
C LEU A 104 12.95 12.53 -0.49
N GLY A 105 13.70 12.07 -1.51
CA GLY A 105 13.16 11.81 -2.84
C GLY A 105 12.20 10.63 -2.87
N GLY A 106 12.73 9.44 -2.56
CA GLY A 106 11.98 8.19 -2.63
C GLY A 106 11.00 7.99 -1.48
N GLY A 107 11.33 8.49 -0.29
CA GLY A 107 10.46 8.36 0.89
C GLY A 107 9.38 9.45 0.95
N VAL A 108 9.79 10.69 1.20
CA VAL A 108 8.84 11.78 1.50
C VAL A 108 8.13 12.29 0.24
N LEU A 109 8.87 12.72 -0.78
CA LEU A 109 8.27 13.33 -1.97
C LEU A 109 7.44 12.32 -2.76
N MET A 110 7.97 11.11 -3.00
CA MET A 110 7.18 10.07 -3.66
C MET A 110 5.96 9.69 -2.83
N GLY A 111 6.06 9.56 -1.50
CA GLY A 111 4.93 9.26 -0.63
C GLY A 111 3.83 10.34 -0.68
N LEU A 112 4.19 11.61 -0.64
CA LEU A 112 3.27 12.74 -0.82
C LEU A 112 2.64 12.76 -2.21
N GLY A 113 3.47 12.57 -3.25
CA GLY A 113 3.00 12.49 -4.63
C GLY A 113 1.99 11.37 -4.82
N MET A 114 2.26 10.19 -4.28
CA MET A 114 1.35 9.05 -4.29
C MET A 114 0.06 9.32 -3.53
N SER A 115 0.11 10.00 -2.39
CA SER A 115 -1.09 10.38 -1.64
C SER A 115 -2.06 11.20 -2.50
N ALA A 116 -1.54 12.13 -3.28
CA ALA A 116 -2.32 13.06 -4.11
C ALA A 116 -2.66 12.49 -5.50
N ALA A 117 -1.72 11.76 -6.16
CA ALA A 117 -1.96 11.07 -7.42
C ALA A 117 -2.55 9.66 -7.25
N SER A 118 -3.13 9.39 -6.08
CA SER A 118 -3.54 8.06 -5.67
C SER A 118 -4.84 7.60 -6.28
N PHE A 119 -4.94 6.29 -6.24
CA PHE A 119 -6.11 5.48 -6.48
C PHE A 119 -7.41 6.05 -5.88
N SER A 120 -7.40 6.53 -4.63
CA SER A 120 -8.60 7.07 -3.98
C SER A 120 -9.10 8.37 -4.61
N VAL A 121 -8.20 9.29 -4.98
CA VAL A 121 -8.56 10.56 -5.64
C VAL A 121 -9.11 10.29 -7.05
N VAL A 122 -8.48 9.36 -7.78
CA VAL A 122 -8.94 8.93 -9.11
C VAL A 122 -10.30 8.27 -9.04
N LEU A 123 -10.51 7.32 -8.12
CA LEU A 123 -11.78 6.63 -7.96
C LEU A 123 -12.91 7.58 -7.50
N ALA A 124 -12.60 8.52 -6.61
CA ALA A 124 -13.57 9.55 -6.22
C ALA A 124 -13.96 10.43 -7.42
N ALA A 125 -13.01 10.80 -8.28
CA ALA A 125 -13.28 11.56 -9.49
C ALA A 125 -14.15 10.77 -10.50
N ILE A 126 -13.79 9.50 -10.77
CA ILE A 126 -14.59 8.60 -11.61
C ILE A 126 -16.00 8.43 -11.04
N GLY A 127 -16.11 8.15 -9.74
CA GLY A 127 -17.39 7.92 -9.07
C GLY A 127 -18.36 9.12 -9.16
N ARG A 128 -17.83 10.34 -9.25
CA ARG A 128 -18.63 11.58 -9.42
C ARG A 128 -19.01 11.89 -10.87
N LEU A 129 -18.15 11.51 -11.82
CA LEU A 129 -18.31 11.86 -13.23
C LEU A 129 -19.04 10.78 -14.04
N VAL A 130 -19.15 9.57 -13.51
CA VAL A 130 -19.73 8.41 -14.19
C VAL A 130 -21.16 8.17 -13.73
N PRO A 131 -22.11 7.88 -14.67
CA PRO A 131 -23.49 7.52 -14.34
C PRO A 131 -23.56 6.36 -13.35
N GLU A 132 -24.53 6.41 -12.44
CA GLU A 132 -24.68 5.43 -11.36
C GLU A 132 -24.75 3.98 -11.86
N SER A 133 -25.45 3.75 -12.98
CA SER A 133 -25.58 2.43 -13.61
C SER A 133 -24.25 1.81 -14.09
N ARG A 134 -23.21 2.63 -14.32
CA ARG A 134 -21.88 2.18 -14.80
C ARG A 134 -20.76 2.41 -13.80
N ARG A 135 -21.06 3.00 -12.63
CA ARG A 135 -20.07 3.42 -11.64
C ARG A 135 -19.25 2.26 -11.10
N SER A 136 -19.89 1.18 -10.68
CA SER A 136 -19.21 0.00 -10.13
C SER A 136 -18.26 -0.63 -11.15
N SER A 137 -18.70 -0.77 -12.40
CA SER A 137 -17.86 -1.29 -13.48
C SER A 137 -16.67 -0.39 -13.78
N ALA A 138 -16.87 0.94 -13.82
CA ALA A 138 -15.80 1.91 -14.07
C ALA A 138 -14.73 1.89 -12.97
N LEU A 139 -15.16 1.81 -11.70
CA LEU A 139 -14.26 1.70 -10.57
C LEU A 139 -13.45 0.39 -10.60
N GLY A 140 -14.09 -0.73 -10.94
CA GLY A 140 -13.42 -2.02 -11.10
C GLY A 140 -12.38 -2.00 -12.22
N ILE A 141 -12.71 -1.44 -13.38
CA ILE A 141 -11.78 -1.30 -14.50
C ILE A 141 -10.58 -0.42 -14.11
N ALA A 142 -10.82 0.76 -13.53
CA ALA A 142 -9.73 1.66 -13.12
C ALA A 142 -8.80 0.99 -12.08
N THR A 143 -9.35 0.15 -11.20
CA THR A 143 -8.58 -0.64 -10.24
C THR A 143 -7.70 -1.68 -10.93
N ALA A 144 -8.27 -2.43 -11.88
CA ALA A 144 -7.55 -3.45 -12.62
C ALA A 144 -6.36 -2.85 -13.41
N PHE A 145 -6.50 -1.63 -13.93
CA PHE A 145 -5.43 -0.95 -14.65
C PHE A 145 -4.20 -0.62 -13.79
N GLY A 146 -4.34 -0.50 -12.48
CA GLY A 146 -3.17 -0.44 -11.59
C GLY A 146 -2.28 -1.68 -11.70
N SER A 147 -2.89 -2.86 -11.80
CA SER A 147 -2.19 -4.13 -12.03
C SER A 147 -1.62 -4.24 -13.44
N VAL A 148 -2.31 -3.68 -14.45
CA VAL A 148 -1.77 -3.58 -15.82
C VAL A 148 -0.51 -2.71 -15.81
N GLY A 149 -0.52 -1.57 -15.10
CA GLY A 149 0.65 -0.72 -14.91
C GLY A 149 1.82 -1.48 -14.28
N GLN A 150 1.58 -2.26 -13.25
CA GLN A 150 2.59 -3.12 -12.63
C GLN A 150 3.17 -4.12 -13.63
N PHE A 151 2.30 -4.84 -14.35
CA PHE A 151 2.72 -5.84 -15.34
C PHE A 151 3.60 -5.26 -16.45
N ILE A 152 3.32 -4.04 -16.91
CA ILE A 152 4.03 -3.38 -18.00
C ILE A 152 5.31 -2.68 -17.50
N LEU A 153 5.23 -1.90 -16.42
CA LEU A 153 6.32 -1.02 -16.03
C LEU A 153 7.47 -1.75 -15.32
N ILE A 154 7.23 -2.88 -14.69
CA ILE A 154 8.30 -3.65 -14.04
C ILE A 154 9.30 -4.18 -15.08
N PRO A 155 8.90 -4.94 -16.14
CA PRO A 155 9.85 -5.40 -17.14
C PRO A 155 10.54 -4.25 -17.89
N ILE A 156 9.81 -3.19 -18.20
CA ILE A 156 10.39 -2.01 -18.86
C ILE A 156 11.48 -1.38 -17.97
N SER A 157 11.21 -1.19 -16.67
CA SER A 157 12.19 -0.64 -15.75
C SER A 157 13.42 -1.55 -15.60
N SER A 158 13.22 -2.88 -15.52
CA SER A 158 14.33 -3.84 -15.48
C SER A 158 15.23 -3.71 -16.70
N VAL A 159 14.64 -3.70 -17.90
CA VAL A 159 15.40 -3.56 -19.16
C VAL A 159 16.17 -2.25 -19.21
N ILE A 160 15.59 -1.13 -18.76
CA ILE A 160 16.29 0.16 -18.74
C ILE A 160 17.43 0.13 -17.72
N ILE A 161 17.21 -0.41 -16.52
CA ILE A 161 18.25 -0.56 -15.50
C ILE A 161 19.43 -1.38 -16.04
N ASP A 162 19.13 -2.54 -16.63
CA ASP A 162 20.15 -3.47 -17.11
C ASP A 162 20.91 -2.95 -18.35
N SER A 163 20.24 -2.16 -19.23
CA SER A 163 20.83 -1.65 -20.48
C SER A 163 21.49 -0.27 -20.35
N THR A 164 21.13 0.52 -19.34
CA THR A 164 21.65 1.88 -19.16
C THR A 164 22.07 2.15 -17.71
N SER A 165 21.13 2.58 -16.86
CA SER A 165 21.36 2.79 -15.43
C SER A 165 20.04 2.94 -14.66
N TRP A 166 20.09 2.77 -13.34
CA TRP A 166 18.94 2.98 -12.46
C TRP A 166 18.49 4.46 -12.43
N GLU A 167 19.42 5.41 -12.55
CA GLU A 167 19.10 6.84 -12.63
C GLU A 167 18.28 7.16 -13.87
N THR A 168 18.66 6.59 -15.02
CA THR A 168 17.93 6.76 -16.26
C THR A 168 16.52 6.20 -16.16
N ALA A 169 16.37 5.01 -15.57
CA ALA A 169 15.06 4.40 -15.36
C ALA A 169 14.15 5.28 -14.46
N LEU A 170 14.69 5.85 -13.38
CA LEU A 170 13.95 6.78 -12.52
C LEU A 170 13.54 8.06 -13.24
N VAL A 171 14.41 8.64 -14.08
CA VAL A 171 14.08 9.83 -14.89
C VAL A 171 12.99 9.51 -15.93
N VAL A 172 13.02 8.35 -16.55
CA VAL A 172 11.96 7.89 -17.46
C VAL A 172 10.63 7.76 -16.71
N LEU A 173 10.64 7.15 -15.52
CA LEU A 173 9.44 7.05 -14.69
C LEU A 173 8.95 8.44 -14.23
N ALA A 174 9.83 9.39 -13.96
CA ALA A 174 9.47 10.77 -13.64
C ALA A 174 8.79 11.46 -14.83
N GLY A 175 9.32 11.30 -16.03
CA GLY A 175 8.69 11.78 -17.25
C GLY A 175 7.30 11.18 -17.46
N LEU A 176 7.17 9.87 -17.23
CA LEU A 176 5.88 9.18 -17.31
C LEU A 176 4.90 9.70 -16.24
N ALA A 177 5.34 9.91 -14.99
CA ALA A 177 4.50 10.48 -13.93
C ALA A 177 4.02 11.90 -14.27
N LEU A 178 4.84 12.73 -14.91
CA LEU A 178 4.44 14.06 -15.39
C LEU A 178 3.33 14.02 -16.43
N THR A 179 3.20 12.95 -17.22
CA THR A 179 2.09 12.83 -18.18
C THR A 179 0.72 12.82 -17.50
N ILE A 180 0.65 12.45 -16.22
CA ILE A 180 -0.58 12.53 -15.40
C ILE A 180 -1.14 13.96 -15.40
N THR A 181 -0.29 15.01 -15.45
CA THR A 181 -0.72 16.40 -15.47
C THR A 181 -1.59 16.73 -16.71
N VAL A 182 -1.34 16.06 -17.81
CA VAL A 182 -2.12 16.18 -19.05
C VAL A 182 -3.31 15.21 -19.05
N ILE A 183 -3.06 13.95 -18.67
CA ILE A 183 -4.08 12.90 -18.66
C ILE A 183 -5.24 13.23 -17.72
N CYS A 184 -5.01 13.96 -16.62
CA CYS A 184 -6.05 14.34 -15.67
C CYS A 184 -6.94 15.53 -16.13
N LEU A 185 -6.64 16.18 -17.26
CA LEU A 185 -7.41 17.34 -17.74
C LEU A 185 -8.90 17.06 -17.92
N PRO A 186 -9.35 15.89 -18.43
CA PRO A 186 -10.77 15.57 -18.54
C PRO A 186 -11.48 15.38 -17.19
N LEU A 187 -10.76 15.16 -16.08
CA LEU A 187 -11.33 14.94 -14.75
C LEU A 187 -11.75 16.26 -14.08
N ARG A 188 -12.44 17.12 -14.82
CA ARG A 188 -12.97 18.40 -14.32
C ARG A 188 -14.28 18.15 -13.56
N PRO A 189 -14.49 18.74 -12.37
CA PRO A 189 -15.80 18.74 -11.76
C PRO A 189 -16.75 19.55 -12.65
N SER A 190 -17.90 18.99 -13.01
CA SER A 190 -19.01 19.81 -13.49
C SER A 190 -19.46 20.69 -12.33
N VAL A 191 -19.66 21.99 -12.60
CA VAL A 191 -20.01 23.02 -11.60
C VAL A 191 -21.32 22.72 -10.86
N GLU A 192 -22.12 21.76 -11.32
CA GLU A 192 -23.47 21.48 -10.80
C GLU A 192 -23.56 20.40 -9.71
N ILE A 193 -22.53 19.61 -9.42
CA ILE A 193 -22.66 18.48 -8.49
C ILE A 193 -22.46 18.87 -7.02
N GLY A 194 -22.18 20.15 -6.73
CA GLY A 194 -22.00 20.64 -5.35
C GLY A 194 -23.30 20.93 -4.59
N ARG A 195 -24.50 20.79 -5.17
CA ARG A 195 -25.72 21.34 -4.56
C ARG A 195 -27.06 20.67 -4.89
N THR A 196 -27.10 19.39 -5.18
CA THR A 196 -28.43 18.73 -5.24
C THR A 196 -28.44 17.46 -4.40
N SER A 197 -28.52 17.65 -3.08
CA SER A 197 -29.53 16.88 -2.35
C SER A 197 -30.87 17.43 -2.84
N ALA A 198 -31.63 16.66 -3.61
CA ALA A 198 -32.97 17.06 -4.02
C ALA A 198 -33.77 17.43 -2.76
N PRO A 199 -34.48 18.57 -2.73
CA PRO A 199 -35.37 18.88 -1.62
C PRO A 199 -36.47 17.80 -1.60
N GLY A 200 -36.47 16.95 -0.57
CA GLY A 200 -37.46 15.89 -0.41
C GLY A 200 -36.93 14.46 -0.31
N SER A 201 -35.63 14.21 -0.45
CA SER A 201 -35.09 12.90 -0.02
C SER A 201 -35.27 12.78 1.49
N PRO A 202 -35.89 11.68 2.01
CA PRO A 202 -36.02 11.49 3.44
C PRO A 202 -34.62 11.60 4.05
N SER A 203 -34.45 12.44 5.07
CA SER A 203 -33.24 12.53 5.86
C SER A 203 -33.02 11.13 6.46
N VAL A 204 -32.19 10.32 5.81
CA VAL A 204 -31.65 9.13 6.45
C VAL A 204 -30.95 9.66 7.70
N ASP A 205 -31.37 9.19 8.85
CA ASP A 205 -30.84 9.59 10.17
C ASP A 205 -29.33 9.31 10.18
N THR A 206 -28.55 10.33 9.76
CA THR A 206 -27.14 10.19 9.44
C THR A 206 -26.36 10.37 10.72
N LYS A 207 -25.88 9.25 11.28
CA LYS A 207 -25.01 9.31 12.44
C LYS A 207 -23.80 10.21 12.14
N PRO A 208 -23.45 11.15 13.04
CA PRO A 208 -22.29 12.00 12.84
C PRO A 208 -21.00 11.15 12.79
N LEU A 209 -20.06 11.54 11.93
CA LEU A 209 -18.80 10.81 11.72
C LEU A 209 -18.08 10.48 13.04
N ARG A 210 -18.08 11.40 14.00
CA ARG A 210 -17.46 11.21 15.32
C ARG A 210 -18.06 10.01 16.08
N GLU A 211 -19.36 9.82 15.97
CA GLU A 211 -20.05 8.69 16.62
C GLU A 211 -19.70 7.38 15.94
N VAL A 212 -19.65 7.36 14.60
CA VAL A 212 -19.28 6.18 13.83
C VAL A 212 -17.82 5.80 14.09
N LEU A 213 -16.91 6.75 14.16
CA LEU A 213 -15.51 6.50 14.53
C LEU A 213 -15.39 5.94 15.95
N ARG A 214 -16.17 6.47 16.89
CA ARG A 214 -16.22 5.93 18.27
C ARG A 214 -16.80 4.51 18.30
N GLN A 215 -17.81 4.23 17.49
CA GLN A 215 -18.37 2.88 17.35
C GLN A 215 -17.33 1.91 16.75
N ALA A 216 -16.66 2.31 15.67
CA ALA A 216 -15.64 1.52 15.01
C ALA A 216 -14.44 1.21 15.92
N SER A 217 -13.94 2.21 16.67
CA SER A 217 -12.82 2.01 17.61
C SER A 217 -13.11 1.06 18.79
N ARG A 218 -14.37 0.69 18.99
CA ARG A 218 -14.82 -0.26 20.02
C ARG A 218 -15.36 -1.56 19.44
N ASN A 219 -15.53 -1.63 18.12
CA ASN A 219 -16.01 -2.82 17.45
C ASN A 219 -14.88 -3.83 17.29
N ARG A 220 -15.00 -4.98 17.95
CA ARG A 220 -13.99 -6.06 17.91
C ARG A 220 -13.70 -6.52 16.47
N SER A 221 -14.73 -6.73 15.67
CA SER A 221 -14.58 -7.21 14.29
C SER A 221 -13.85 -6.21 13.43
N TYR A 222 -14.10 -4.91 13.61
CA TYR A 222 -13.37 -3.86 12.90
C TYR A 222 -11.89 -3.76 13.32
N LEU A 223 -11.59 -3.94 14.61
CA LEU A 223 -10.20 -3.96 15.10
C LEU A 223 -9.46 -5.20 14.58
N LEU A 224 -10.11 -6.37 14.56
CA LEU A 224 -9.54 -7.58 13.96
C LEU A 224 -9.32 -7.42 12.45
N LEU A 225 -10.25 -6.76 11.74
CA LEU A 225 -10.10 -6.45 10.33
C LEU A 225 -8.87 -5.55 10.06
N ASN A 226 -8.64 -4.54 10.91
CA ASN A 226 -7.44 -3.71 10.85
C ASN A 226 -6.17 -4.54 11.08
N ALA A 227 -6.15 -5.41 12.08
CA ALA A 227 -5.02 -6.30 12.36
C ALA A 227 -4.74 -7.26 11.20
N GLY A 228 -5.79 -7.82 10.59
CA GLY A 228 -5.64 -8.68 9.41
C GLY A 228 -5.16 -7.91 8.17
N PHE A 229 -5.63 -6.68 7.96
CA PHE A 229 -5.20 -5.88 6.81
C PHE A 229 -3.79 -5.30 6.97
N PHE A 230 -3.29 -5.14 8.20
CA PHE A 230 -1.87 -4.93 8.48
C PHE A 230 -1.01 -6.03 7.83
N VAL A 231 -1.42 -7.31 7.97
CA VAL A 231 -0.70 -8.44 7.36
C VAL A 231 -0.71 -8.37 5.82
N CYS A 232 -1.79 -7.83 5.23
CA CYS A 232 -1.79 -7.59 3.78
C CYS A 232 -0.64 -6.66 3.38
N GLY A 233 -0.50 -5.51 4.05
CA GLY A 233 0.58 -4.56 3.82
C GLY A 233 1.94 -5.18 4.05
N PHE A 234 2.07 -5.96 5.11
CA PHE A 234 3.30 -6.70 5.44
C PHE A 234 3.75 -7.59 4.28
N HIS A 235 2.88 -8.50 3.81
CA HIS A 235 3.22 -9.44 2.74
C HIS A 235 3.48 -8.75 1.41
N VAL A 236 2.58 -7.82 1.02
CA VAL A 236 2.65 -7.15 -0.27
C VAL A 236 3.93 -6.32 -0.40
N THR A 237 4.32 -5.61 0.65
CA THR A 237 5.51 -4.77 0.58
C THR A 237 6.78 -5.57 0.71
N PHE A 238 6.84 -6.56 1.59
CA PHE A 238 8.00 -7.46 1.66
C PHE A 238 8.30 -8.09 0.31
N ILE A 239 7.33 -8.79 -0.26
CA ILE A 239 7.51 -9.47 -1.53
C ILE A 239 7.77 -8.47 -2.67
N GLY A 240 6.99 -7.39 -2.74
CA GLY A 240 7.12 -6.41 -3.81
C GLY A 240 8.46 -5.67 -3.83
N VAL A 241 9.13 -5.53 -2.70
CA VAL A 241 10.38 -4.78 -2.56
C VAL A 241 11.60 -5.69 -2.50
N HIS A 242 11.52 -6.77 -1.71
CA HIS A 242 12.70 -7.59 -1.40
C HIS A 242 12.82 -8.87 -2.25
N LEU A 243 11.75 -9.30 -2.95
CA LEU A 243 11.82 -10.50 -3.80
C LEU A 243 12.90 -10.39 -4.89
N PRO A 244 13.09 -9.27 -5.61
CA PRO A 244 14.14 -9.18 -6.61
C PRO A 244 15.53 -9.40 -6.02
N LYS A 245 15.83 -8.72 -4.91
CA LYS A 245 17.12 -8.89 -4.23
C LYS A 245 17.30 -10.28 -3.65
N HIS A 246 16.25 -10.89 -3.11
CA HIS A 246 16.29 -12.27 -2.64
C HIS A 246 16.59 -13.25 -3.77
N LEU A 247 15.99 -13.08 -4.95
CA LEU A 247 16.24 -13.92 -6.12
C LEU A 247 17.66 -13.74 -6.67
N GLU A 248 18.17 -12.50 -6.65
CA GLU A 248 19.55 -12.18 -7.00
C GLU A 248 20.54 -12.86 -6.02
N ASP A 249 20.30 -12.77 -4.71
CA ASP A 249 21.10 -13.45 -3.66
C ASP A 249 21.10 -14.98 -3.85
N LEU A 250 20.06 -15.55 -4.48
CA LEU A 250 19.97 -16.95 -4.89
C LEU A 250 20.56 -17.25 -6.27
N GLY A 251 21.22 -16.27 -6.91
CA GLY A 251 21.86 -16.41 -8.24
C GLY A 251 20.89 -16.40 -9.42
N GLN A 252 19.64 -15.96 -9.25
CA GLN A 252 18.69 -15.82 -10.36
C GLN A 252 18.84 -14.47 -11.05
N SER A 253 18.51 -14.41 -12.35
CA SER A 253 18.65 -13.18 -13.14
C SER A 253 17.58 -12.12 -12.80
N SER A 254 17.91 -10.84 -13.08
CA SER A 254 16.97 -9.71 -13.01
C SER A 254 15.71 -9.95 -13.87
N THR A 255 15.86 -10.62 -14.99
CA THR A 255 14.73 -11.00 -15.86
C THR A 255 13.73 -11.92 -15.16
N VAL A 256 14.20 -12.92 -14.40
CA VAL A 256 13.31 -13.81 -13.64
C VAL A 256 12.61 -13.04 -12.53
N ALA A 257 13.34 -12.17 -11.83
CA ALA A 257 12.77 -11.33 -10.77
C ALA A 257 11.69 -10.37 -11.32
N ALA A 258 11.99 -9.70 -12.43
CA ALA A 258 11.04 -8.83 -13.10
C ALA A 258 9.80 -9.59 -13.61
N ALA A 259 9.99 -10.77 -14.18
CA ALA A 259 8.88 -11.61 -14.66
C ALA A 259 7.99 -12.07 -13.49
N ALA A 260 8.57 -12.52 -12.38
CA ALA A 260 7.81 -12.93 -11.19
C ALA A 260 6.95 -11.78 -10.65
N LEU A 261 7.53 -10.59 -10.48
CA LEU A 261 6.79 -9.40 -10.01
C LEU A 261 5.73 -8.93 -11.02
N ALA A 262 6.02 -8.97 -12.32
CA ALA A 262 5.07 -8.62 -13.36
C ALA A 262 3.86 -9.56 -13.36
N LEU A 263 4.11 -10.87 -13.22
CA LEU A 263 3.05 -11.89 -13.15
C LEU A 263 2.19 -11.73 -11.89
N ILE A 264 2.73 -11.27 -10.77
CA ILE A 264 1.91 -10.85 -9.64
C ILE A 264 0.86 -9.83 -10.10
N GLY A 265 1.26 -8.80 -10.85
CA GLY A 265 0.33 -7.80 -11.37
C GLY A 265 -0.73 -8.40 -12.32
N LEU A 266 -0.30 -9.25 -13.24
CA LEU A 266 -1.20 -9.85 -14.23
C LEU A 266 -2.26 -10.75 -13.55
N PHE A 267 -1.82 -11.67 -12.70
CA PHE A 267 -2.72 -12.61 -12.03
C PHE A 267 -3.58 -11.94 -10.95
N ASN A 268 -3.15 -10.78 -10.41
CA ASN A 268 -3.94 -9.98 -9.48
C ASN A 268 -5.27 -9.50 -10.09
N ILE A 269 -5.31 -9.28 -11.40
CA ILE A 269 -6.56 -8.91 -12.08
C ILE A 269 -7.59 -10.02 -11.91
N ALA A 270 -7.21 -11.25 -12.25
CA ALA A 270 -8.10 -12.41 -12.11
C ALA A 270 -8.46 -12.68 -10.64
N GLY A 271 -7.48 -12.62 -9.75
CA GLY A 271 -7.68 -12.84 -8.31
C GLY A 271 -8.67 -11.86 -7.68
N SER A 272 -8.50 -10.56 -7.94
CA SER A 272 -9.36 -9.52 -7.37
C SER A 272 -10.81 -9.61 -7.89
N LEU A 273 -11.00 -9.91 -9.18
CA LEU A 273 -12.32 -10.11 -9.76
C LEU A 273 -13.02 -11.34 -9.19
N THR A 274 -12.28 -12.43 -9.06
CA THR A 274 -12.79 -13.66 -8.47
C THR A 274 -13.18 -13.47 -7.01
N ALA A 275 -12.31 -12.85 -6.21
CA ALA A 275 -12.60 -12.56 -4.80
C ALA A 275 -13.82 -11.64 -4.64
N GLY A 276 -13.93 -10.60 -5.48
CA GLY A 276 -15.08 -9.70 -5.48
C GLY A 276 -16.39 -10.42 -5.79
N SER A 277 -16.40 -11.33 -6.76
CA SER A 277 -17.58 -12.12 -7.12
C SER A 277 -17.95 -13.17 -6.06
N LEU A 278 -16.95 -13.86 -5.52
CA LEU A 278 -17.16 -14.83 -4.43
C LEU A 278 -17.67 -14.16 -3.15
N GLY A 279 -17.18 -12.95 -2.84
CA GLY A 279 -17.61 -12.17 -1.67
C GLY A 279 -19.07 -11.71 -1.70
N GLN A 280 -19.74 -11.80 -2.87
CA GLN A 280 -21.19 -11.56 -2.98
C GLN A 280 -22.03 -12.78 -2.52
N ARG A 281 -21.47 -13.98 -2.58
CA ARG A 281 -22.17 -15.24 -2.33
C ARG A 281 -21.73 -15.96 -1.06
N HIS A 282 -20.53 -15.65 -0.57
CA HIS A 282 -19.91 -16.32 0.57
C HIS A 282 -19.47 -15.32 1.64
N SER A 283 -19.26 -15.80 2.86
CA SER A 283 -18.70 -15.00 3.96
C SER A 283 -17.35 -14.41 3.56
N LYS A 284 -17.24 -13.10 3.61
CA LYS A 284 -16.03 -12.34 3.27
C LYS A 284 -14.91 -12.63 4.25
N ALA A 285 -15.24 -12.79 5.54
CA ALA A 285 -14.26 -13.10 6.58
C ALA A 285 -13.65 -14.50 6.37
N ARG A 286 -14.47 -15.51 6.01
CA ARG A 286 -13.97 -16.85 5.67
C ARG A 286 -13.11 -16.85 4.41
N LEU A 287 -13.51 -16.07 3.39
CA LEU A 287 -12.71 -15.91 2.17
C LEU A 287 -11.37 -15.23 2.48
N LEU A 288 -11.34 -14.22 3.36
CA LEU A 288 -10.09 -13.60 3.81
C LEU A 288 -9.20 -14.60 4.54
N SER A 289 -9.74 -15.38 5.48
CA SER A 289 -8.99 -16.46 6.15
C SER A 289 -8.40 -17.44 5.14
N LEU A 290 -9.18 -17.86 4.14
CA LEU A 290 -8.73 -18.77 3.10
C LEU A 290 -7.61 -18.17 2.25
N ILE A 291 -7.76 -16.90 1.81
CA ILE A 291 -6.74 -16.19 1.02
C ILE A 291 -5.44 -16.08 1.80
N TYR A 292 -5.46 -15.69 3.08
CA TYR A 292 -4.25 -15.59 3.89
C TYR A 292 -3.64 -16.95 4.20
N GLY A 293 -4.46 -17.97 4.40
CA GLY A 293 -4.00 -19.36 4.60
C GLY A 293 -3.27 -19.90 3.36
N ILE A 294 -3.89 -19.78 2.18
CA ILE A 294 -3.25 -20.18 0.92
C ILE A 294 -1.99 -19.34 0.67
N ARG A 295 -2.00 -18.03 0.94
CA ARG A 295 -0.82 -17.16 0.82
C ARG A 295 0.32 -17.65 1.72
N GLY A 296 0.03 -18.00 2.98
CA GLY A 296 1.01 -18.58 3.88
C GLY A 296 1.59 -19.90 3.37
N LEU A 297 0.75 -20.76 2.80
CA LEU A 297 1.19 -22.05 2.18
C LEU A 297 2.04 -21.80 0.92
N VAL A 298 1.69 -20.83 0.08
CA VAL A 298 2.50 -20.44 -1.09
C VAL A 298 3.86 -19.92 -0.68
N ILE A 299 3.93 -19.07 0.36
CA ILE A 299 5.20 -18.59 0.93
C ILE A 299 5.99 -19.76 1.50
N LEU A 300 5.37 -20.63 2.28
CA LEU A 300 6.02 -21.81 2.85
C LEU A 300 6.58 -22.72 1.74
N GLY A 301 5.80 -23.01 0.70
CA GLY A 301 6.27 -23.79 -0.44
C GLY A 301 7.44 -23.16 -1.16
N PHE A 302 7.44 -21.82 -1.30
CA PHE A 302 8.52 -21.07 -1.93
C PHE A 302 9.85 -21.21 -1.19
N ILE A 303 9.84 -21.17 0.14
CA ILE A 303 11.06 -21.26 0.96
C ILE A 303 11.51 -22.70 1.20
N MET A 304 10.61 -23.70 1.10
CA MET A 304 10.94 -25.10 1.36
C MET A 304 11.44 -25.85 0.12
N LEU A 305 11.09 -25.40 -1.07
CA LEU A 305 11.45 -26.04 -2.32
C LEU A 305 12.79 -25.50 -2.86
N PRO A 306 13.57 -26.31 -3.60
CA PRO A 306 14.81 -25.86 -4.21
C PRO A 306 14.59 -24.66 -5.12
N SER A 307 15.43 -23.62 -4.97
CA SER A 307 15.35 -22.41 -5.76
C SER A 307 15.53 -22.72 -7.25
N SER A 308 14.59 -22.23 -8.05
CA SER A 308 14.64 -22.33 -9.52
C SER A 308 13.83 -21.21 -10.17
N PRO A 309 14.15 -20.83 -11.42
CA PRO A 309 13.33 -19.85 -12.17
C PRO A 309 11.86 -20.26 -12.28
N ALA A 310 11.58 -21.53 -12.49
CA ALA A 310 10.22 -22.06 -12.57
C ALA A 310 9.45 -21.88 -11.26
N LEU A 311 10.08 -22.12 -10.11
CA LEU A 311 9.49 -21.91 -8.79
C LEU A 311 9.17 -20.41 -8.58
N SER A 312 10.10 -19.51 -8.93
CA SER A 312 9.92 -18.06 -8.78
C SER A 312 8.78 -17.53 -9.65
N ILE A 313 8.65 -18.00 -10.87
CA ILE A 313 7.54 -17.68 -11.78
C ILE A 313 6.21 -18.21 -11.24
N THR A 314 6.18 -19.48 -10.80
CA THR A 314 4.99 -20.09 -10.21
C THR A 314 4.55 -19.35 -8.93
N PHE A 315 5.50 -18.98 -8.08
CA PHE A 315 5.26 -18.14 -6.90
C PHE A 315 4.62 -16.81 -7.30
N GLY A 316 5.15 -16.13 -8.32
CA GLY A 316 4.59 -14.88 -8.85
C GLY A 316 3.14 -15.03 -9.32
N CYS A 317 2.82 -16.10 -10.06
CA CYS A 317 1.45 -16.38 -10.52
C CYS A 317 0.49 -16.64 -9.34
N LEU A 318 0.87 -17.53 -8.42
CA LEU A 318 0.03 -17.89 -7.27
C LEU A 318 -0.15 -16.71 -6.30
N MET A 319 0.92 -15.99 -5.99
CA MET A 319 0.83 -14.78 -5.18
C MET A 319 -0.01 -13.71 -5.84
N GLY A 320 0.06 -13.58 -7.18
CA GLY A 320 -0.77 -12.66 -7.93
C GLY A 320 -2.26 -12.90 -7.72
N LEU A 321 -2.73 -14.14 -7.82
CA LEU A 321 -4.14 -14.49 -7.56
C LEU A 321 -4.61 -14.08 -6.17
N LEU A 322 -3.71 -14.03 -5.20
CA LEU A 322 -4.00 -13.73 -3.81
C LEU A 322 -3.67 -12.27 -3.43
N TRP A 323 -3.03 -11.49 -4.33
CA TRP A 323 -2.34 -10.23 -4.02
C TRP A 323 -3.23 -9.18 -3.37
N LEU A 324 -4.11 -8.55 -4.15
CA LEU A 324 -5.07 -7.56 -3.67
C LEU A 324 -6.51 -8.08 -3.62
N SER A 325 -6.69 -9.40 -3.70
CA SER A 325 -7.98 -10.08 -3.57
C SER A 325 -8.66 -9.82 -2.22
N THR A 326 -7.88 -9.35 -1.24
CA THR A 326 -8.36 -8.95 0.08
C THR A 326 -9.11 -7.62 0.08
N ILE A 327 -8.83 -6.70 -0.87
CA ILE A 327 -9.40 -5.33 -0.87
C ILE A 327 -10.94 -5.34 -1.01
N PRO A 328 -11.56 -6.01 -2.01
CA PRO A 328 -13.00 -6.00 -2.17
C PRO A 328 -13.72 -6.66 -0.99
N LEU A 329 -13.13 -7.68 -0.38
CA LEU A 329 -13.70 -8.36 0.78
C LEU A 329 -13.64 -7.49 2.02
N THR A 330 -12.49 -6.86 2.28
CA THR A 330 -12.29 -5.95 3.43
C THR A 330 -13.20 -4.74 3.36
N SER A 331 -13.29 -4.08 2.20
CA SER A 331 -14.21 -2.96 1.99
C SER A 331 -15.67 -3.39 2.12
N GLY A 332 -16.00 -4.60 1.67
CA GLY A 332 -17.32 -5.20 1.82
C GLY A 332 -17.72 -5.42 3.28
N ILE A 333 -16.80 -5.87 4.15
CA ILE A 333 -17.05 -6.03 5.59
C ILE A 333 -17.28 -4.65 6.23
N VAL A 334 -16.46 -3.65 5.90
CA VAL A 334 -16.66 -2.28 6.42
C VAL A 334 -18.05 -1.75 6.06
N MET A 335 -18.49 -1.96 4.80
CA MET A 335 -19.81 -1.51 4.35
C MET A 335 -20.95 -2.28 5.02
N SER A 336 -20.80 -3.59 5.26
CA SER A 336 -21.85 -4.38 5.95
C SER A 336 -21.99 -3.99 7.42
N GLN A 337 -20.90 -3.63 8.09
CA GLN A 337 -20.90 -3.26 9.52
C GLN A 337 -21.38 -1.83 9.78
N PHE A 338 -20.97 -0.86 8.95
CA PHE A 338 -21.17 0.57 9.22
C PHE A 338 -21.99 1.30 8.15
N GLY A 339 -22.46 0.59 7.13
CA GLY A 339 -23.16 1.20 6.00
C GLY A 339 -22.21 1.89 5.01
N THR A 340 -22.79 2.47 3.96
CA THR A 340 -22.03 3.08 2.85
C THR A 340 -21.61 4.52 3.09
N GLN A 341 -22.30 5.24 3.99
CA GLN A 341 -22.10 6.68 4.20
C GLN A 341 -20.69 7.06 4.62
N HIS A 342 -20.10 6.34 5.58
CA HIS A 342 -18.76 6.60 6.11
C HIS A 342 -17.74 5.51 5.73
N ALA A 343 -18.11 4.62 4.81
CA ALA A 343 -17.28 3.49 4.40
C ALA A 343 -15.91 3.92 3.88
N GLY A 344 -15.83 5.04 3.15
CA GLY A 344 -14.56 5.56 2.64
C GLY A 344 -13.60 5.98 3.75
N THR A 345 -14.09 6.67 4.78
CA THR A 345 -13.26 7.09 5.92
C THR A 345 -12.82 5.88 6.74
N LEU A 346 -13.72 4.95 7.02
CA LEU A 346 -13.40 3.75 7.79
C LEU A 346 -12.44 2.83 7.04
N PHE A 347 -12.63 2.63 5.74
CA PHE A 347 -11.68 1.89 4.92
C PHE A 347 -10.33 2.60 4.83
N GLY A 348 -10.32 3.95 4.82
CA GLY A 348 -9.09 4.74 4.90
C GLY A 348 -8.27 4.44 6.16
N ILE A 349 -8.92 4.27 7.32
CA ILE A 349 -8.24 3.87 8.57
C ILE A 349 -7.68 2.45 8.46
N VAL A 350 -8.46 1.52 7.89
CA VAL A 350 -7.97 0.16 7.60
C VAL A 350 -6.77 0.19 6.65
N PHE A 351 -6.76 1.10 5.67
CA PHE A 351 -5.63 1.30 4.78
C PHE A 351 -4.39 1.87 5.49
N VAL A 352 -4.55 2.75 6.49
CA VAL A 352 -3.42 3.20 7.32
C VAL A 352 -2.79 2.01 8.05
N SER A 353 -3.58 1.09 8.58
CA SER A 353 -3.06 -0.15 9.19
C SER A 353 -2.24 -0.98 8.20
N HIS A 354 -2.71 -1.12 6.96
CA HIS A 354 -1.96 -1.74 5.86
C HIS A 354 -0.61 -1.05 5.63
N GLN A 355 -0.59 0.27 5.58
CA GLN A 355 0.64 1.02 5.33
C GLN A 355 1.63 0.95 6.49
N ILE A 356 1.16 0.83 7.72
CA ILE A 356 2.01 0.54 8.89
C ILE A 356 2.62 -0.85 8.74
N GLY A 357 1.83 -1.87 8.37
CA GLY A 357 2.32 -3.22 8.09
C GLY A 357 3.36 -3.25 6.97
N ALA A 358 3.11 -2.49 5.90
CA ALA A 358 4.02 -2.31 4.77
C ALA A 358 5.36 -1.68 5.22
N SER A 359 5.31 -0.68 6.09
CA SER A 359 6.50 0.01 6.60
C SER A 359 7.34 -0.88 7.51
N VAL A 360 6.69 -1.55 8.46
CA VAL A 360 7.35 -2.50 9.37
C VAL A 360 8.02 -3.63 8.57
N SER A 361 7.30 -4.13 7.57
CA SER A 361 7.79 -5.25 6.77
C SER A 361 8.96 -4.87 5.87
N SER A 362 8.89 -3.71 5.20
CA SER A 362 9.97 -3.26 4.34
C SER A 362 11.27 -3.06 5.14
N TRP A 363 11.21 -2.23 6.17
CA TRP A 363 12.39 -1.87 6.94
C TRP A 363 12.96 -3.05 7.75
N GLY A 364 12.09 -3.82 8.40
CA GLY A 364 12.50 -5.00 9.14
C GLY A 364 13.19 -6.06 8.27
N ALA A 365 12.73 -6.25 7.03
CA ALA A 365 13.39 -7.15 6.08
C ALA A 365 14.79 -6.66 5.72
N GLY A 366 14.98 -5.34 5.55
CA GLY A 366 16.30 -4.75 5.31
C GLY A 366 17.27 -4.99 6.45
N ILE A 367 16.86 -4.67 7.69
CA ILE A 367 17.66 -4.90 8.90
C ILE A 367 18.07 -6.37 9.04
N ILE A 368 17.12 -7.30 8.89
CA ILE A 368 17.42 -8.72 9.02
C ILE A 368 18.41 -9.17 7.94
N ARG A 369 18.20 -8.76 6.69
CA ARG A 369 19.08 -9.10 5.58
C ARG A 369 20.50 -8.58 5.82
N ASP A 370 20.65 -7.33 6.27
CA ASP A 370 21.96 -6.71 6.47
C ASP A 370 22.70 -7.30 7.70
N SER A 371 21.94 -7.69 8.75
CA SER A 371 22.53 -8.30 9.95
C SER A 371 22.86 -9.79 9.82
N THR A 372 22.09 -10.54 8.98
CA THR A 372 22.25 -12.00 8.86
C THR A 372 22.78 -12.45 7.50
N GLY A 373 22.84 -11.56 6.51
CA GLY A 373 23.17 -11.88 5.12
C GLY A 373 22.03 -12.57 4.36
N SER A 374 20.85 -12.79 4.96
CA SER A 374 19.77 -13.59 4.39
C SER A 374 18.39 -13.03 4.74
N TYR A 375 17.42 -13.29 3.89
CA TYR A 375 15.99 -13.03 4.16
C TYR A 375 15.27 -14.19 4.88
N GLU A 376 15.95 -15.30 5.18
CA GLU A 376 15.34 -16.54 5.67
C GLU A 376 14.43 -16.32 6.89
N VAL A 377 14.94 -15.64 7.91
CA VAL A 377 14.17 -15.33 9.12
C VAL A 377 12.91 -14.53 8.78
N TRP A 378 13.01 -13.58 7.83
CA TRP A 378 11.86 -12.74 7.48
C TRP A 378 10.80 -13.49 6.68
N TRP A 379 11.20 -14.47 5.87
CA TRP A 379 10.27 -15.37 5.22
C TRP A 379 9.48 -16.22 6.23
N TRP A 380 10.12 -16.72 7.28
CA TRP A 380 9.44 -17.43 8.37
C TRP A 380 8.48 -16.50 9.14
N VAL A 381 8.86 -15.26 9.40
CA VAL A 381 7.96 -14.25 9.97
C VAL A 381 6.75 -14.04 9.05
N ALA A 382 6.95 -13.98 7.75
CA ALA A 382 5.84 -13.84 6.79
C ALA A 382 4.87 -15.04 6.84
N VAL A 383 5.36 -16.28 6.97
CA VAL A 383 4.52 -17.46 7.19
C VAL A 383 3.72 -17.32 8.49
N GLY A 384 4.36 -16.93 9.59
CA GLY A 384 3.71 -16.70 10.89
C GLY A 384 2.64 -15.62 10.81
N MET A 385 2.88 -14.53 10.08
CA MET A 385 1.90 -13.47 9.83
C MET A 385 0.69 -13.99 9.01
N GLY A 386 0.92 -14.91 8.07
CA GLY A 386 -0.17 -15.59 7.37
C GLY A 386 -1.09 -16.35 8.32
N ILE A 387 -0.51 -17.14 9.23
CA ILE A 387 -1.28 -17.88 10.26
C ILE A 387 -2.01 -16.89 11.17
N PHE A 388 -1.35 -15.85 11.65
CA PHE A 388 -1.99 -14.79 12.46
C PHE A 388 -3.20 -14.18 11.72
N ALA A 389 -3.06 -13.86 10.43
CA ALA A 389 -4.15 -13.31 9.65
C ALA A 389 -5.33 -14.29 9.53
N VAL A 390 -5.09 -15.59 9.33
CA VAL A 390 -6.15 -16.62 9.34
C VAL A 390 -6.92 -16.54 10.66
N LEU A 391 -6.20 -16.59 11.79
CA LEU A 391 -6.82 -16.60 13.12
C LEU A 391 -7.66 -15.35 13.36
N VAL A 392 -7.16 -14.15 13.07
CA VAL A 392 -7.92 -12.93 13.33
C VAL A 392 -9.17 -12.82 12.46
N HIS A 393 -9.12 -13.28 11.20
CA HIS A 393 -10.29 -13.23 10.32
C HIS A 393 -11.36 -14.27 10.68
N MET A 394 -11.01 -15.39 11.31
CA MET A 394 -11.99 -16.38 11.78
C MET A 394 -12.94 -15.82 12.85
N PHE A 395 -12.53 -14.80 13.57
CA PHE A 395 -13.33 -14.19 14.67
C PHE A 395 -14.05 -12.90 14.23
N ILE A 396 -14.07 -12.56 12.95
CA ILE A 396 -14.79 -11.40 12.44
C ILE A 396 -16.27 -11.75 12.23
N ASP A 397 -17.14 -10.98 12.87
CA ASP A 397 -18.58 -10.97 12.60
C ASP A 397 -18.86 -9.93 11.48
N GLU A 398 -19.55 -10.35 10.44
CA GLU A 398 -19.90 -9.49 9.28
C GLU A 398 -21.22 -8.76 9.46
N GLY A 399 -21.96 -9.03 10.54
CA GLY A 399 -23.23 -8.37 10.84
C GLY A 399 -23.06 -6.86 11.10
N PRO A 400 -24.18 -6.12 11.10
CA PRO A 400 -24.16 -4.70 11.44
C PRO A 400 -23.49 -4.45 12.79
N ALA A 401 -22.64 -3.43 12.87
CA ALA A 401 -21.97 -3.08 14.13
C ALA A 401 -23.01 -2.74 15.21
N PRO A 402 -22.92 -3.33 16.40
CA PRO A 402 -23.88 -3.08 17.47
C PRO A 402 -23.92 -1.57 17.81
N PRO A 403 -25.10 -1.01 18.10
CA PRO A 403 -25.20 0.39 18.51
C PRO A 403 -24.37 0.63 19.78
N LEU A 404 -23.81 1.83 19.90
CA LEU A 404 -23.14 2.23 21.14
C LEU A 404 -24.14 2.17 22.28
N VAL A 405 -23.97 1.25 23.21
CA VAL A 405 -24.63 1.33 24.51
C VAL A 405 -24.02 2.54 25.20
N VAL A 406 -24.80 3.62 25.34
CA VAL A 406 -24.40 4.78 26.12
C VAL A 406 -24.42 4.38 27.58
N VAL A 407 -23.34 3.77 28.05
CA VAL A 407 -23.10 3.63 29.49
C VAL A 407 -22.80 5.05 29.98
N PRO A 408 -23.57 5.60 30.94
CA PRO A 408 -23.31 6.94 31.46
C PRO A 408 -21.86 7.02 31.93
N PRO A 409 -21.17 8.15 31.80
CA PRO A 409 -19.75 8.24 31.96
C PRO A 409 -19.33 7.92 33.40
N ARG A 410 -18.80 6.72 33.63
CA ARG A 410 -17.86 6.55 34.74
C ARG A 410 -16.68 7.50 34.43
N ARG A 411 -16.40 8.42 35.34
CA ARG A 411 -15.25 9.33 35.28
C ARG A 411 -14.01 8.54 34.86
N ARG A 412 -13.58 8.71 33.63
CA ARG A 412 -12.31 8.15 33.11
C ARG A 412 -11.25 9.23 33.20
N ILE A 413 -10.11 8.85 33.73
CA ILE A 413 -8.86 9.57 33.57
C ILE A 413 -8.61 9.61 32.06
N VAL A 414 -8.76 10.78 31.47
CA VAL A 414 -8.48 11.05 30.06
C VAL A 414 -6.96 11.10 29.93
N MET A 415 -6.36 10.06 29.40
CA MET A 415 -5.00 10.22 28.88
C MET A 415 -5.08 11.17 27.67
N PRO A 416 -4.34 12.28 27.68
CA PRO A 416 -4.38 13.25 26.59
C PRO A 416 -3.86 12.62 25.30
N ALA A 417 -4.42 13.01 24.16
CA ALA A 417 -4.02 12.57 22.82
C ALA A 417 -2.53 12.82 22.52
N SER A 418 -1.87 13.69 23.29
CA SER A 418 -0.43 13.93 23.31
C SER A 418 0.41 12.70 23.68
N ALA A 419 -0.13 11.72 24.42
CA ALA A 419 0.63 10.52 24.79
C ALA A 419 0.82 9.56 23.61
N ALA A 420 -0.19 9.38 22.75
CA ALA A 420 -0.05 8.53 21.55
C ALA A 420 0.88 9.18 20.51
N ALA A 421 0.82 10.51 20.36
CA ALA A 421 1.75 11.27 19.53
C ALA A 421 3.18 11.24 20.09
N LEU A 422 3.33 11.28 21.43
CA LEU A 422 4.62 11.17 22.09
C LEU A 422 5.25 9.78 21.92
N TRP A 423 4.45 8.70 21.98
CA TRP A 423 4.92 7.34 21.69
C TRP A 423 5.33 7.15 20.22
N LEU A 424 4.60 7.76 19.28
CA LEU A 424 4.98 7.76 17.86
C LEU A 424 6.24 8.59 17.61
N LEU A 425 6.39 9.75 18.25
CA LEU A 425 7.58 10.60 18.15
C LEU A 425 8.78 9.99 18.87
N LEU A 426 8.61 9.35 20.02
CA LEU A 426 9.66 8.61 20.71
C LEU A 426 10.08 7.36 19.93
N GLY A 427 9.14 6.65 19.31
CA GLY A 427 9.44 5.54 18.40
C GLY A 427 10.25 6.00 17.18
N LEU A 428 9.87 7.11 16.55
CA LEU A 428 10.62 7.72 15.44
C LEU A 428 11.99 8.26 15.88
N ALA A 429 12.10 8.89 17.05
CA ALA A 429 13.36 9.40 17.59
C ALA A 429 14.31 8.26 17.98
N THR A 430 13.78 7.16 18.53
CA THR A 430 14.57 5.95 18.81
C THR A 430 15.05 5.29 17.53
N MET A 431 14.22 5.27 16.49
CA MET A 431 14.57 4.78 15.15
C MET A 431 15.66 5.63 14.47
N MET A 432 15.59 6.98 14.65
CA MET A 432 16.63 7.88 14.10
C MET A 432 17.95 7.84 14.89
N ASN A 433 17.92 7.59 16.20
CA ASN A 433 19.13 7.46 17.02
C ASN A 433 19.87 6.14 16.80
N LEU A 434 19.15 5.04 16.52
CA LEU A 434 19.79 3.75 16.20
C LEU A 434 20.58 3.81 14.88
N SER A 435 20.20 4.68 13.94
CA SER A 435 20.93 4.87 12.69
C SER A 435 22.17 5.78 12.81
N GLN A 436 22.35 6.52 13.92
CA GLN A 436 23.49 7.39 14.13
C GLN A 436 24.60 6.77 15.00
N ASP A 437 24.30 5.72 15.75
CA ASP A 437 25.27 5.11 16.69
C ASP A 437 26.16 4.01 16.08
N GLU A 438 25.93 3.58 14.85
CA GLU A 438 26.74 2.55 14.18
C GLU A 438 28.11 3.03 13.69
N GLY A 439 28.49 4.29 13.93
CA GLY A 439 29.84 4.81 13.67
C GLY A 439 30.85 4.51 14.79
N ARG A 440 30.45 3.86 15.89
CA ARG A 440 31.31 3.66 17.08
C ARG A 440 31.15 2.31 17.81
N ALA A 441 30.88 1.25 17.14
CA ALA A 441 30.95 -0.08 17.79
C ALA A 441 32.30 -0.76 17.44
N THR A 442 33.22 -0.67 18.37
CA THR A 442 34.42 -1.57 18.38
C THR A 442 33.96 -3.00 18.59
N PRO A 443 34.60 -3.99 17.88
CA PRO A 443 34.26 -5.41 18.04
C PRO A 443 34.82 -5.95 19.35
N GLY A 444 34.04 -5.92 20.41
CA GLY A 444 34.51 -6.36 21.73
C GLY A 444 33.47 -6.75 22.75
N ALA A 445 32.20 -6.38 22.55
CA ALA A 445 31.19 -6.51 23.62
C ALA A 445 30.31 -7.76 23.55
N LEU A 446 30.27 -8.49 22.43
CA LEU A 446 29.38 -9.65 22.27
C LEU A 446 29.99 -10.99 22.66
N THR A 447 31.31 -11.08 22.91
CA THR A 447 32.00 -12.32 23.33
C THR A 447 31.97 -12.55 24.84
N CYS A 448 31.49 -11.59 25.64
CA CYS A 448 31.50 -11.71 27.11
C CYS A 448 30.21 -12.30 27.70
N TRP A 449 29.13 -12.42 26.92
CA TRP A 449 27.81 -12.90 27.43
C TRP A 449 27.59 -14.42 27.23
N LEU A 450 28.33 -15.05 26.35
CA LEU A 450 28.20 -16.50 26.08
C LEU A 450 29.20 -17.40 26.87
N GLN A 451 30.02 -16.85 27.77
CA GLN A 451 31.01 -17.64 28.57
C GLN A 451 30.61 -17.84 30.04
N HIS A 452 29.41 -17.45 30.49
CA HIS A 452 29.00 -17.56 31.88
C HIS A 452 27.82 -18.49 32.21
N GLU A 453 27.37 -19.35 31.29
CA GLU A 453 26.41 -20.42 31.61
C GLU A 453 26.99 -21.81 31.31
N GLY A 454 28.12 -22.12 31.95
CA GLY A 454 28.71 -23.43 31.92
C GLY A 454 29.40 -23.78 33.23
N SER A 455 28.68 -23.68 34.38
CA SER A 455 29.07 -24.31 35.65
C SER A 455 28.02 -23.98 36.71
N ILE A 456 27.01 -24.79 36.87
CA ILE A 456 26.46 -25.42 38.09
C ILE A 456 25.23 -26.22 37.63
#